data_94871e23b0670683ace1e0a54b3714fd
#
_entry.id   94871e23b0670683ace1e0a54b3714fd
#
_cell.length_a   1.000
_cell.length_b   1.000
_cell.length_c   1.000
_cell.angle_alpha   90.00
_cell.angle_beta   90.00
_cell.angle_gamma   90.00
#
_symmetry.space_group_name_H-M   'P 1'
#
loop_
_entity.id
_entity.type
_entity.pdbx_description
1 polymer ?
#
loop_
_entity_poly.entity_id
_entity_poly.type
_entity_poly.pdbx_seq_one_letter_code
_entity_poly.pdbx_strand_id
1 'polypeptide(L)'
;LHIGGQSSLTQHKMGSLQDLPHVEMMTPITKFAAGVMSTERVADMISMAARECFSGAYGPSYLEIPRDVLDKEIPVETATVPKPGHYRASVKSIGDPDDIKKLGDILMNSKSPAMLVGSQVFMSRGHQAAIDLARSLNIALYMNGASRGILPPGDPHYFNRTRSSAFKKADVIVIVGTPFDFRMGYGKRISNDATLIHIDQDYRTVGKNRDITLGLTGDPGAILEAVHKVVSSNKKNGSENRKSWLDELRSEEIERTEKLMPMFKSEESPIHPYRLAWEINEFLTEDTIYIGDGGDIVTISAQAVQPRSPGNWMDPGALGSLGVGTGFAMAAGLANPD
;
A
#
# COMPACT_ATOMS: atom_id res chain seq x y z
N LEU A 1 -8.50 -11.22 8.02
CA LEU A 1 -9.62 -12.13 8.24
C LEU A 1 -10.33 -11.73 9.53
N HIS A 2 -11.65 -11.49 9.45
CA HIS A 2 -12.52 -11.27 10.59
C HIS A 2 -13.38 -12.54 10.81
N ILE A 3 -13.46 -13.03 12.04
CA ILE A 3 -14.28 -14.17 12.43
C ILE A 3 -15.28 -13.67 13.47
N GLY A 4 -16.58 -13.77 13.14
CA GLY A 4 -17.70 -13.41 14.01
C GLY A 4 -18.43 -14.64 14.52
N GLY A 5 -18.97 -14.55 15.75
CA GLY A 5 -19.92 -15.54 16.26
C GLY A 5 -21.32 -15.29 15.74
N GLN A 6 -22.16 -16.34 15.79
CA GLN A 6 -23.58 -16.29 15.47
C GLN A 6 -24.36 -17.16 16.47
N SER A 7 -25.65 -16.87 16.65
CA SER A 7 -26.56 -17.78 17.37
C SER A 7 -26.51 -19.19 16.76
N SER A 8 -26.90 -20.19 17.56
CA SER A 8 -26.97 -21.57 17.09
C SER A 8 -27.89 -21.68 15.85
N LEU A 9 -27.55 -22.55 14.92
CA LEU A 9 -28.36 -22.81 13.70
C LEU A 9 -29.81 -23.11 14.00
N THR A 10 -30.07 -23.84 15.10
CA THR A 10 -31.41 -24.18 15.56
C THR A 10 -32.20 -22.98 16.09
N GLN A 11 -31.53 -21.86 16.38
CA GLN A 11 -32.14 -20.63 16.91
C GLN A 11 -32.09 -19.46 15.91
N HIS A 12 -31.66 -19.72 14.68
CA HIS A 12 -31.53 -18.72 13.63
C HIS A 12 -32.88 -18.04 13.33
N LYS A 13 -32.91 -16.73 13.31
CA LYS A 13 -34.09 -15.86 13.12
C LYS A 13 -35.17 -16.00 14.23
N MET A 14 -34.80 -16.48 15.40
CA MET A 14 -35.71 -16.54 16.57
C MET A 14 -35.53 -15.38 17.52
N GLY A 15 -34.68 -14.40 17.20
CA GLY A 15 -34.36 -13.26 18.06
C GLY A 15 -33.38 -13.61 19.18
N SER A 16 -32.51 -14.55 18.95
CA SER A 16 -31.42 -14.94 19.85
C SER A 16 -30.40 -13.81 20.02
N LEU A 17 -29.49 -13.95 20.98
CA LEU A 17 -28.38 -13.01 21.15
C LEU A 17 -27.53 -12.98 19.85
N GLN A 18 -27.31 -11.76 19.33
CA GLN A 18 -26.51 -11.51 18.11
C GLN A 18 -27.09 -12.17 16.83
N ASP A 19 -28.39 -12.37 16.77
CA ASP A 19 -29.10 -12.93 15.61
C ASP A 19 -29.31 -11.85 14.54
N LEU A 20 -28.26 -11.53 13.82
CA LEU A 20 -28.23 -10.53 12.74
C LEU A 20 -27.74 -11.17 11.42
N PRO A 21 -28.10 -10.62 10.27
CA PRO A 21 -27.64 -11.11 8.97
C PRO A 21 -26.19 -10.64 8.70
N HIS A 22 -25.24 -11.11 9.49
CA HIS A 22 -23.85 -10.62 9.44
C HIS A 22 -23.19 -10.86 8.09
N VAL A 23 -23.41 -12.02 7.45
CA VAL A 23 -22.83 -12.34 6.14
C VAL A 23 -23.29 -11.32 5.09
N GLU A 24 -24.60 -11.01 5.06
CA GLU A 24 -25.18 -10.03 4.14
C GLU A 24 -24.64 -8.62 4.42
N MET A 25 -24.46 -8.26 5.68
CA MET A 25 -23.89 -6.97 6.09
C MET A 25 -22.42 -6.84 5.72
N MET A 26 -21.65 -7.92 5.79
CA MET A 26 -20.21 -7.92 5.50
C MET A 26 -19.89 -8.11 4.02
N THR A 27 -20.79 -8.70 3.23
CA THR A 27 -20.58 -8.96 1.80
C THR A 27 -20.14 -7.71 1.00
N PRO A 28 -20.77 -6.53 1.11
CA PRO A 28 -20.40 -5.37 0.30
C PRO A 28 -19.07 -4.72 0.69
N ILE A 29 -18.52 -5.04 1.85
CA ILE A 29 -17.27 -4.43 2.37
C ILE A 29 -16.11 -5.40 2.48
N THR A 30 -16.30 -6.66 2.06
CA THR A 30 -15.27 -7.69 2.08
C THR A 30 -15.10 -8.34 0.71
N LYS A 31 -13.98 -9.02 0.50
CA LYS A 31 -13.75 -9.82 -0.72
C LYS A 31 -14.48 -11.17 -0.67
N PHE A 32 -14.72 -11.64 0.54
CA PHE A 32 -15.37 -12.91 0.80
C PHE A 32 -16.09 -12.85 2.15
N ALA A 33 -17.35 -13.25 2.18
CA ALA A 33 -18.14 -13.37 3.40
C ALA A 33 -18.96 -14.67 3.34
N ALA A 34 -18.87 -15.52 4.38
CA ALA A 34 -19.61 -16.77 4.43
C ALA A 34 -19.90 -17.23 5.86
N GLY A 35 -20.97 -18.00 6.01
CA GLY A 35 -21.27 -18.77 7.22
C GLY A 35 -20.66 -20.16 7.17
N VAL A 36 -20.12 -20.63 8.29
CA VAL A 36 -19.62 -22.00 8.46
C VAL A 36 -20.72 -22.87 9.04
N MET A 37 -21.28 -23.78 8.26
CA MET A 37 -22.46 -24.55 8.62
C MET A 37 -22.15 -25.94 9.20
N SER A 38 -20.88 -26.31 9.36
CA SER A 38 -20.44 -27.62 9.85
C SER A 38 -19.09 -27.53 10.52
N THR A 39 -18.92 -28.21 11.64
CA THR A 39 -17.69 -28.25 12.43
C THR A 39 -16.53 -28.83 11.61
N GLU A 40 -16.81 -29.87 10.82
CA GLU A 40 -15.84 -30.54 9.94
C GLU A 40 -15.22 -29.55 8.91
N ARG A 41 -15.98 -28.47 8.56
CA ARG A 41 -15.61 -27.47 7.57
C ARG A 41 -14.91 -26.23 8.14
N VAL A 42 -14.77 -26.09 9.46
CA VAL A 42 -14.20 -24.87 10.06
C VAL A 42 -12.79 -24.57 9.52
N ALA A 43 -11.91 -25.57 9.53
CA ALA A 43 -10.51 -25.36 9.15
C ALA A 43 -10.35 -25.05 7.64
N ASP A 44 -11.09 -25.69 6.76
CA ASP A 44 -11.00 -25.42 5.31
C ASP A 44 -11.67 -24.10 4.95
N MET A 45 -12.74 -23.69 5.63
CA MET A 45 -13.38 -22.38 5.44
C MET A 45 -12.47 -21.24 5.90
N ILE A 46 -11.76 -21.41 7.03
CA ILE A 46 -10.71 -20.44 7.46
C ILE A 46 -9.61 -20.33 6.39
N SER A 47 -9.17 -21.47 5.87
CA SER A 47 -8.18 -21.52 4.79
C SER A 47 -8.67 -20.82 3.51
N MET A 48 -9.93 -21.02 3.13
CA MET A 48 -10.56 -20.34 1.99
C MET A 48 -10.62 -18.83 2.21
N ALA A 49 -11.13 -18.38 3.36
CA ALA A 49 -11.21 -16.96 3.68
C ALA A 49 -9.83 -16.29 3.73
N ALA A 50 -8.83 -16.97 4.29
CA ALA A 50 -7.45 -16.48 4.28
C ALA A 50 -6.87 -16.40 2.85
N ARG A 51 -7.17 -17.36 1.98
CA ARG A 51 -6.79 -17.32 0.56
C ARG A 51 -7.38 -16.08 -0.12
N GLU A 52 -8.65 -15.80 0.11
CA GLU A 52 -9.32 -14.65 -0.48
C GLU A 52 -8.71 -13.30 0.00
N CYS A 53 -8.28 -13.20 1.27
CA CYS A 53 -7.57 -12.00 1.75
C CYS A 53 -6.35 -11.66 0.90
N PHE A 54 -5.61 -12.66 0.43
CA PHE A 54 -4.31 -12.51 -0.22
C PHE A 54 -4.32 -12.77 -1.73
N SER A 55 -5.48 -13.07 -2.33
CA SER A 55 -5.59 -13.31 -3.78
C SER A 55 -5.80 -11.99 -4.53
N GLY A 56 -4.98 -11.71 -5.55
CA GLY A 56 -5.00 -10.42 -6.26
C GLY A 56 -4.72 -9.24 -5.32
N ALA A 57 -5.45 -8.14 -5.47
CA ALA A 57 -5.37 -7.03 -4.52
C ALA A 57 -5.83 -7.50 -3.12
N TYR A 58 -4.99 -7.25 -2.11
CA TYR A 58 -5.28 -7.66 -0.74
C TYR A 58 -6.51 -6.94 -0.17
N GLY A 59 -7.28 -7.64 0.64
CA GLY A 59 -8.48 -7.08 1.24
C GLY A 59 -9.11 -7.98 2.30
N PRO A 60 -10.13 -7.51 3.01
CA PRO A 60 -10.73 -8.23 4.12
C PRO A 60 -11.59 -9.41 3.65
N SER A 61 -11.66 -10.43 4.51
CA SER A 61 -12.63 -11.53 4.43
C SER A 61 -13.33 -11.71 5.77
N TYR A 62 -14.55 -12.22 5.74
CA TYR A 62 -15.39 -12.46 6.91
C TYR A 62 -15.87 -13.91 6.96
N LEU A 63 -15.82 -14.51 8.13
CA LEU A 63 -16.49 -15.76 8.44
C LEU A 63 -17.42 -15.61 9.64
N GLU A 64 -18.60 -16.17 9.54
CA GLU A 64 -19.53 -16.33 10.63
C GLU A 64 -19.55 -17.78 11.07
N ILE A 65 -19.35 -18.04 12.37
CA ILE A 65 -19.37 -19.40 12.91
C ILE A 65 -20.44 -19.51 13.99
N PRO A 66 -21.54 -20.26 13.74
CA PRO A 66 -22.58 -20.48 14.73
C PRO A 66 -22.07 -21.21 15.96
N ARG A 67 -22.69 -20.94 17.10
CA ARG A 67 -22.26 -21.48 18.40
C ARG A 67 -22.26 -23.02 18.43
N ASP A 68 -23.30 -23.66 17.93
CA ASP A 68 -23.43 -25.13 17.88
C ASP A 68 -22.39 -25.78 16.96
N VAL A 69 -21.91 -25.06 15.94
CA VAL A 69 -20.77 -25.48 15.10
C VAL A 69 -19.46 -25.43 15.88
N LEU A 70 -19.27 -24.40 16.76
CA LEU A 70 -18.08 -24.28 17.59
C LEU A 70 -18.08 -25.27 18.78
N ASP A 71 -19.24 -25.51 19.38
CA ASP A 71 -19.38 -26.36 20.58
C ASP A 71 -19.37 -27.87 20.26
N LYS A 72 -19.61 -28.26 18.98
CA LYS A 72 -19.65 -29.64 18.56
C LYS A 72 -18.28 -30.28 18.55
N GLU A 73 -18.10 -31.37 19.28
CA GLU A 73 -16.92 -32.23 19.23
C GLU A 73 -16.96 -33.15 18.02
N ILE A 74 -15.84 -33.30 17.33
CA ILE A 74 -15.67 -34.24 16.21
C ILE A 74 -14.36 -35.01 16.32
N PRO A 75 -14.24 -36.22 15.76
CA PRO A 75 -12.96 -36.91 15.62
C PRO A 75 -11.97 -36.05 14.77
N VAL A 76 -10.72 -35.93 15.21
CA VAL A 76 -9.70 -35.09 14.55
C VAL A 76 -9.49 -35.50 13.10
N GLU A 77 -9.57 -36.78 12.80
CA GLU A 77 -9.42 -37.33 11.45
C GLU A 77 -10.53 -36.91 10.48
N THR A 78 -11.66 -36.42 10.98
CA THR A 78 -12.75 -35.91 10.15
C THR A 78 -12.56 -34.43 9.75
N ALA A 79 -11.65 -33.76 10.42
CA ALA A 79 -11.33 -32.37 10.12
C ALA A 79 -10.18 -32.27 9.10
N THR A 80 -10.42 -31.55 7.99
CA THR A 80 -9.36 -31.25 7.03
C THR A 80 -8.59 -30.02 7.46
N VAL A 81 -7.45 -30.21 8.15
CA VAL A 81 -6.59 -29.10 8.55
C VAL A 81 -5.53 -28.88 7.48
N PRO A 82 -5.54 -27.73 6.76
CA PRO A 82 -4.55 -27.42 5.75
C PRO A 82 -3.14 -27.29 6.35
N LYS A 83 -2.14 -27.73 5.60
CA LYS A 83 -0.74 -27.53 6.00
C LYS A 83 -0.37 -26.03 5.93
N PRO A 84 0.44 -25.50 6.87
CA PRO A 84 0.91 -24.15 6.82
C PRO A 84 1.56 -23.82 5.46
N GLY A 85 1.21 -22.67 4.89
CA GLY A 85 1.72 -22.23 3.59
C GLY A 85 1.06 -22.87 2.36
N HIS A 86 0.25 -23.91 2.50
CA HIS A 86 -0.38 -24.62 1.37
C HIS A 86 -1.79 -24.10 1.02
N TYR A 87 -2.29 -23.11 1.73
CA TYR A 87 -3.64 -22.58 1.52
C TYR A 87 -3.77 -21.66 0.30
N ARG A 88 -2.67 -21.20 -0.29
CA ARG A 88 -2.65 -20.36 -1.48
C ARG A 88 -1.43 -20.64 -2.37
N ALA A 89 -1.52 -20.25 -3.65
CA ALA A 89 -0.38 -20.24 -4.54
C ALA A 89 0.59 -19.09 -4.16
N SER A 90 1.88 -19.33 -4.30
CA SER A 90 2.95 -18.33 -4.14
C SER A 90 3.36 -17.65 -5.45
N VAL A 91 2.66 -17.97 -6.55
CA VAL A 91 2.97 -17.45 -7.89
C VAL A 91 2.65 -15.95 -7.96
N LYS A 92 3.60 -15.19 -8.53
CA LYS A 92 3.44 -13.76 -8.80
C LYS A 92 3.19 -13.55 -10.29
N SER A 93 2.10 -12.86 -10.62
CA SER A 93 1.84 -12.43 -12.00
C SER A 93 2.66 -11.19 -12.34
N ILE A 94 3.29 -11.17 -13.52
CA ILE A 94 4.04 -10.01 -14.01
C ILE A 94 3.35 -9.32 -15.20
N GLY A 95 2.18 -9.81 -15.63
CA GLY A 95 1.52 -9.33 -16.83
C GLY A 95 2.19 -9.82 -18.13
N ASP A 96 1.96 -9.08 -19.21
CA ASP A 96 2.50 -9.41 -20.54
C ASP A 96 4.00 -9.03 -20.63
N PRO A 97 4.88 -9.95 -21.05
CA PRO A 97 6.31 -9.66 -21.27
C PRO A 97 6.58 -8.52 -22.27
N ASP A 98 5.72 -8.35 -23.29
CA ASP A 98 5.88 -7.26 -24.26
C ASP A 98 5.56 -5.90 -23.63
N ASP A 99 4.58 -5.82 -22.72
CA ASP A 99 4.30 -4.61 -21.96
C ASP A 99 5.41 -4.30 -20.95
N ILE A 100 6.03 -5.31 -20.33
CA ILE A 100 7.21 -5.15 -19.48
C ILE A 100 8.36 -4.53 -20.28
N LYS A 101 8.64 -5.07 -21.46
CA LYS A 101 9.67 -4.54 -22.36
C LYS A 101 9.35 -3.10 -22.78
N LYS A 102 8.11 -2.84 -23.19
CA LYS A 102 7.63 -1.50 -23.59
C LYS A 102 7.80 -0.49 -22.46
N LEU A 103 7.47 -0.86 -21.22
CA LEU A 103 7.71 -0.01 -20.06
C LEU A 103 9.20 0.28 -19.86
N GLY A 104 10.05 -0.73 -19.97
CA GLY A 104 11.53 -0.56 -19.91
C GLY A 104 12.01 0.42 -20.98
N ASP A 105 11.56 0.27 -22.23
CA ASP A 105 11.94 1.15 -23.34
C ASP A 105 11.45 2.59 -23.12
N ILE A 106 10.21 2.80 -22.66
CA ILE A 106 9.67 4.12 -22.29
C ILE A 106 10.55 4.77 -21.23
N LEU A 107 10.85 4.05 -20.16
CA LEU A 107 11.67 4.56 -19.07
C LEU A 107 13.10 4.89 -19.51
N MET A 108 13.73 4.07 -20.33
CA MET A 108 15.09 4.35 -20.84
C MET A 108 15.17 5.59 -21.72
N ASN A 109 14.11 5.91 -22.46
CA ASN A 109 14.05 7.06 -23.35
C ASN A 109 13.51 8.35 -22.71
N SER A 110 13.00 8.28 -21.47
CA SER A 110 12.50 9.44 -20.73
C SER A 110 13.63 10.43 -20.40
N LYS A 111 13.29 11.72 -20.29
CA LYS A 111 14.20 12.80 -19.88
C LYS A 111 14.00 13.24 -18.44
N SER A 112 12.76 13.18 -17.96
CA SER A 112 12.34 13.65 -16.64
C SER A 112 11.35 12.68 -15.98
N PRO A 113 11.78 11.42 -15.69
CA PRO A 113 10.89 10.42 -15.13
C PRO A 113 10.57 10.67 -13.66
N ALA A 114 9.33 10.37 -13.26
CA ALA A 114 8.90 10.33 -11.87
C ALA A 114 8.15 9.02 -11.58
N MET A 115 8.35 8.45 -10.41
CA MET A 115 7.66 7.24 -9.96
C MET A 115 7.03 7.46 -8.58
N LEU A 116 5.76 7.08 -8.43
CA LEU A 116 5.10 6.99 -7.13
C LEU A 116 4.79 5.54 -6.80
N VAL A 117 5.27 5.09 -5.65
CA VAL A 117 4.98 3.77 -5.13
C VAL A 117 4.02 3.84 -3.95
N GLY A 118 3.00 3.01 -3.97
CA GLY A 118 1.96 2.92 -2.95
C GLY A 118 1.99 1.62 -2.16
N SER A 119 1.02 1.44 -1.26
CA SER A 119 0.98 0.35 -0.28
C SER A 119 1.16 -1.05 -0.87
N GLN A 120 0.73 -1.30 -2.11
CA GLN A 120 0.89 -2.61 -2.74
C GLN A 120 2.37 -2.96 -3.00
N VAL A 121 3.26 -1.98 -3.20
CA VAL A 121 4.71 -2.23 -3.37
C VAL A 121 5.31 -2.76 -2.07
N PHE A 122 4.92 -2.19 -0.92
CA PHE A 122 5.30 -2.72 0.38
C PHE A 122 4.74 -4.13 0.60
N MET A 123 3.43 -4.32 0.37
CA MET A 123 2.74 -5.60 0.56
C MET A 123 3.28 -6.72 -0.32
N SER A 124 3.75 -6.41 -1.53
CA SER A 124 4.40 -7.36 -2.45
C SER A 124 5.87 -7.60 -2.14
N ARG A 125 6.43 -6.91 -1.12
CA ARG A 125 7.87 -6.87 -0.80
C ARG A 125 8.73 -6.37 -1.98
N GLY A 126 8.15 -5.45 -2.77
CA GLY A 126 8.78 -4.89 -3.98
C GLY A 126 9.67 -3.66 -3.73
N HIS A 127 9.96 -3.33 -2.47
CA HIS A 127 10.71 -2.12 -2.10
C HIS A 127 12.10 -2.09 -2.74
N GLN A 128 12.86 -3.20 -2.70
CA GLN A 128 14.19 -3.24 -3.30
C GLN A 128 14.13 -3.06 -4.83
N ALA A 129 13.18 -3.70 -5.51
CA ALA A 129 13.01 -3.55 -6.95
C ALA A 129 12.65 -2.10 -7.35
N ALA A 130 11.85 -1.40 -6.54
CA ALA A 130 11.55 0.02 -6.75
C ALA A 130 12.81 0.91 -6.59
N ILE A 131 13.62 0.64 -5.57
CA ILE A 131 14.89 1.34 -5.31
C ILE A 131 15.87 1.12 -6.46
N ASP A 132 16.08 -0.14 -6.85
CA ASP A 132 17.05 -0.51 -7.89
C ASP A 132 16.67 0.11 -9.24
N LEU A 133 15.38 0.09 -9.59
CA LEU A 133 14.90 0.74 -10.81
C LEU A 133 15.07 2.27 -10.75
N ALA A 134 14.74 2.90 -9.61
CA ALA A 134 14.89 4.34 -9.44
C ALA A 134 16.37 4.77 -9.55
N ARG A 135 17.29 4.03 -8.92
CA ARG A 135 18.73 4.31 -8.95
C ARG A 135 19.34 4.07 -10.32
N SER A 136 19.00 2.95 -10.98
CA SER A 136 19.57 2.61 -12.30
C SER A 136 19.18 3.60 -13.39
N LEU A 137 18.04 4.27 -13.24
CA LEU A 137 17.51 5.21 -14.23
C LEU A 137 17.43 6.67 -13.76
N ASN A 138 17.95 7.01 -12.58
CA ASN A 138 17.82 8.36 -11.99
C ASN A 138 16.36 8.87 -12.00
N ILE A 139 15.44 8.06 -11.46
CA ILE A 139 14.01 8.40 -11.34
C ILE A 139 13.77 9.09 -9.99
N ALA A 140 13.02 10.19 -9.98
CA ALA A 140 12.52 10.79 -8.75
C ALA A 140 11.46 9.87 -8.13
N LEU A 141 11.74 9.32 -6.92
CA LEU A 141 10.87 8.36 -6.24
C LEU A 141 10.03 9.04 -5.16
N TYR A 142 8.74 8.92 -5.29
CA TYR A 142 7.73 9.34 -4.33
C TYR A 142 7.07 8.13 -3.68
N MET A 143 6.70 8.26 -2.41
CA MET A 143 6.10 7.17 -1.64
C MET A 143 4.80 7.62 -0.99
N ASN A 144 3.81 6.73 -0.93
CA ASN A 144 2.58 6.97 -0.18
C ASN A 144 2.11 5.71 0.57
N GLY A 145 1.23 5.90 1.57
CA GLY A 145 0.73 4.81 2.39
C GLY A 145 1.85 3.98 3.00
N ALA A 146 1.69 2.66 3.05
CA ALA A 146 2.65 1.73 3.65
C ALA A 146 4.02 1.66 2.95
N SER A 147 4.17 2.28 1.77
CA SER A 147 5.47 2.39 1.10
C SER A 147 6.34 3.53 1.62
N ARG A 148 5.84 4.39 2.51
CA ARG A 148 6.67 5.39 3.19
C ARG A 148 7.77 4.69 4.00
N GLY A 149 8.99 5.18 3.90
CA GLY A 149 10.17 4.58 4.52
C GLY A 149 10.93 3.58 3.64
N ILE A 150 10.47 3.29 2.41
CA ILE A 150 11.23 2.46 1.45
C ILE A 150 12.59 3.08 1.14
N LEU A 151 12.66 4.40 0.98
CA LEU A 151 13.90 5.15 0.98
C LEU A 151 14.01 5.96 2.28
N PRO A 152 15.18 5.97 2.93
CA PRO A 152 15.40 6.79 4.11
C PRO A 152 15.48 8.28 3.75
N PRO A 153 15.24 9.16 4.72
CA PRO A 153 15.50 10.60 4.56
C PRO A 153 16.94 10.85 4.10
N GLY A 154 17.13 11.75 3.14
CA GLY A 154 18.46 12.09 2.62
C GLY A 154 18.94 11.23 1.46
N ASP A 155 18.24 10.13 1.08
CA ASP A 155 18.57 9.41 -0.15
C ASP A 155 18.43 10.34 -1.38
N PRO A 156 19.37 10.31 -2.35
CA PRO A 156 19.31 11.18 -3.53
C PRO A 156 18.06 11.04 -4.39
N HIS A 157 17.39 9.90 -4.33
CA HIS A 157 16.17 9.61 -5.10
C HIS A 157 14.89 9.81 -4.28
N TYR A 158 14.99 10.11 -2.98
CA TYR A 158 13.84 10.39 -2.11
C TYR A 158 13.29 11.80 -2.36
N PHE A 159 11.99 11.88 -2.67
CA PHE A 159 11.24 13.13 -2.79
C PHE A 159 9.87 12.99 -2.13
N ASN A 160 9.37 14.07 -1.53
CA ASN A 160 8.07 14.08 -0.85
C ASN A 160 7.24 15.30 -1.26
N ARG A 161 7.78 16.50 -1.11
CA ARG A 161 7.07 17.79 -1.25
C ARG A 161 6.91 18.24 -2.69
N THR A 162 7.79 17.83 -3.56
CA THR A 162 7.81 18.22 -5.00
C THR A 162 6.90 17.36 -5.87
N ARG A 163 6.17 16.36 -5.32
CA ARG A 163 5.31 15.46 -6.10
C ARG A 163 4.38 16.18 -7.07
N SER A 164 3.70 17.24 -6.62
CA SER A 164 2.76 17.98 -7.48
C SER A 164 3.46 18.74 -8.60
N SER A 165 4.68 19.23 -8.39
CA SER A 165 5.51 19.89 -9.38
C SER A 165 6.06 18.87 -10.37
N ALA A 166 6.65 17.79 -9.88
CA ALA A 166 7.15 16.71 -10.72
C ALA A 166 6.05 16.15 -11.65
N PHE A 167 4.84 15.91 -11.15
CA PHE A 167 3.75 15.38 -11.96
C PHE A 167 3.21 16.36 -13.02
N LYS A 168 3.51 17.65 -12.91
CA LYS A 168 3.22 18.64 -13.94
C LYS A 168 4.32 18.75 -15.01
N LYS A 169 5.57 18.44 -14.65
CA LYS A 169 6.75 18.66 -15.49
C LYS A 169 7.34 17.39 -16.10
N ALA A 170 7.10 16.24 -15.46
CA ALA A 170 7.64 14.95 -15.90
C ALA A 170 7.10 14.54 -17.28
N ASP A 171 7.96 13.98 -18.11
CA ASP A 171 7.59 13.41 -19.41
C ASP A 171 7.06 11.97 -19.29
N VAL A 172 7.52 11.24 -18.26
CA VAL A 172 7.05 9.89 -17.93
C VAL A 172 6.72 9.80 -16.44
N ILE A 173 5.53 9.31 -16.14
CA ILE A 173 5.07 9.10 -14.76
C ILE A 173 4.62 7.65 -14.59
N VAL A 174 5.20 6.96 -13.61
CA VAL A 174 4.83 5.60 -13.24
C VAL A 174 4.15 5.61 -11.88
N ILE A 175 2.90 5.19 -11.85
CA ILE A 175 2.12 5.02 -10.61
C ILE A 175 2.02 3.54 -10.31
N VAL A 176 2.51 3.11 -9.14
CA VAL A 176 2.65 1.70 -8.79
C VAL A 176 1.93 1.39 -7.48
N GLY A 177 0.92 0.55 -7.54
CA GLY A 177 0.23 0.02 -6.36
C GLY A 177 -0.51 1.07 -5.52
N THR A 178 -1.04 2.10 -6.18
CA THR A 178 -1.91 3.11 -5.57
C THR A 178 -2.94 3.61 -6.58
N PRO A 179 -4.22 3.71 -6.22
CA PRO A 179 -5.28 4.14 -7.13
C PRO A 179 -5.27 5.66 -7.36
N PHE A 180 -5.87 6.12 -8.46
CA PHE A 180 -6.18 7.53 -8.67
C PHE A 180 -7.43 7.95 -7.89
N ASP A 181 -7.37 7.86 -6.55
CA ASP A 181 -8.42 8.29 -5.66
C ASP A 181 -8.26 9.77 -5.20
N PHE A 182 -9.02 10.18 -4.17
CA PHE A 182 -8.98 11.56 -3.66
C PHE A 182 -7.59 11.99 -3.19
N ARG A 183 -6.76 11.07 -2.67
CA ARG A 183 -5.37 11.34 -2.21
C ARG A 183 -4.47 11.74 -3.37
N MET A 184 -4.79 11.27 -4.56
CA MET A 184 -4.13 11.61 -5.83
C MET A 184 -4.85 12.72 -6.61
N GLY A 185 -5.90 13.34 -6.04
CA GLY A 185 -6.76 14.28 -6.74
C GLY A 185 -7.37 13.67 -7.99
N TYR A 186 -7.69 12.38 -7.95
CA TYR A 186 -8.24 11.60 -9.08
C TYR A 186 -7.37 11.66 -10.34
N GLY A 187 -6.06 11.85 -10.20
CA GLY A 187 -5.12 11.99 -11.30
C GLY A 187 -5.14 13.34 -12.04
N LYS A 188 -6.00 14.28 -11.64
CA LYS A 188 -6.19 15.58 -12.32
C LYS A 188 -4.96 16.49 -12.29
N ARG A 189 -4.02 16.25 -11.37
CA ARG A 189 -2.80 17.06 -11.21
C ARG A 189 -1.64 16.57 -12.08
N ILE A 190 -1.80 15.44 -12.75
CA ILE A 190 -0.81 14.87 -13.67
C ILE A 190 -0.97 15.58 -15.03
N SER A 191 0.15 15.97 -15.64
CA SER A 191 0.16 16.57 -16.99
C SER A 191 -0.56 15.66 -18.00
N ASN A 192 -1.29 16.26 -18.92
CA ASN A 192 -1.89 15.52 -20.04
C ASN A 192 -0.86 15.11 -21.09
N ASP A 193 0.29 15.80 -21.13
CA ASP A 193 1.37 15.54 -22.08
C ASP A 193 2.32 14.44 -21.59
N ALA A 194 2.20 14.03 -20.33
CA ALA A 194 3.03 12.97 -19.76
C ALA A 194 2.60 11.58 -20.25
N THR A 195 3.57 10.74 -20.57
CA THR A 195 3.36 9.31 -20.72
C THR A 195 3.05 8.70 -19.36
N LEU A 196 1.78 8.36 -19.13
CA LEU A 196 1.30 7.88 -17.84
C LEU A 196 1.17 6.36 -17.81
N ILE A 197 1.88 5.72 -16.89
CA ILE A 197 1.86 4.27 -16.67
C ILE A 197 1.20 3.99 -15.33
N HIS A 198 0.31 3.00 -15.28
CA HIS A 198 -0.33 2.55 -14.06
C HIS A 198 -0.15 1.05 -13.86
N ILE A 199 0.46 0.67 -12.72
CA ILE A 199 0.68 -0.72 -12.31
C ILE A 199 -0.13 -0.98 -11.05
N ASP A 200 -1.03 -1.97 -11.07
CA ASP A 200 -1.87 -2.32 -9.92
C ASP A 200 -2.17 -3.84 -9.91
N GLN A 201 -2.42 -4.39 -8.72
CA GLN A 201 -2.85 -5.79 -8.58
C GLN A 201 -4.29 -6.02 -9.02
N ASP A 202 -5.14 -4.97 -9.00
CA ASP A 202 -6.54 -5.03 -9.42
C ASP A 202 -6.72 -4.38 -10.79
N TYR A 203 -7.02 -5.18 -11.82
CA TYR A 203 -7.27 -4.68 -13.17
C TYR A 203 -8.41 -3.63 -13.24
N ARG A 204 -9.35 -3.64 -12.27
CA ARG A 204 -10.45 -2.66 -12.20
C ARG A 204 -9.98 -1.28 -11.73
N THR A 205 -8.80 -1.22 -11.13
CA THR A 205 -8.16 0.01 -10.65
C THR A 205 -7.29 0.65 -11.71
N VAL A 206 -6.70 -0.16 -12.61
CA VAL A 206 -5.83 0.32 -13.70
C VAL A 206 -6.61 1.26 -14.62
N GLY A 207 -6.15 2.51 -14.74
CA GLY A 207 -6.79 3.55 -15.55
C GLY A 207 -8.09 4.12 -15.00
N LYS A 208 -8.55 3.71 -13.83
CA LYS A 208 -9.75 4.27 -13.21
C LYS A 208 -9.55 5.75 -12.87
N ASN A 209 -10.50 6.60 -13.24
CA ASN A 209 -10.55 8.06 -13.04
C ASN A 209 -9.55 8.87 -13.90
N ARG A 210 -8.62 8.24 -14.62
CA ARG A 210 -7.64 8.93 -15.46
C ARG A 210 -7.20 8.03 -16.60
N ASP A 211 -7.22 8.56 -17.82
CA ASP A 211 -6.67 7.87 -19.00
C ASP A 211 -5.16 7.65 -18.81
N ILE A 212 -4.69 6.51 -19.25
CA ILE A 212 -3.30 6.07 -19.14
C ILE A 212 -2.74 5.66 -20.50
N THR A 213 -1.43 5.76 -20.66
CA THR A 213 -0.73 5.32 -21.88
C THR A 213 -0.45 3.81 -21.86
N LEU A 214 -0.13 3.28 -20.67
CA LEU A 214 0.16 1.86 -20.48
C LEU A 214 -0.34 1.40 -19.11
N GLY A 215 -1.07 0.30 -19.09
CA GLY A 215 -1.55 -0.35 -17.87
C GLY A 215 -0.99 -1.74 -17.72
N LEU A 216 -0.46 -2.09 -16.52
CA LEU A 216 -0.02 -3.43 -16.20
C LEU A 216 -0.76 -3.92 -14.96
N THR A 217 -1.21 -5.18 -15.03
CA THR A 217 -1.87 -5.83 -13.88
C THR A 217 -1.04 -7.01 -13.40
N GLY A 218 -0.72 -7.03 -12.12
CA GLY A 218 0.05 -8.11 -11.50
C GLY A 218 0.67 -7.72 -10.17
N ASP A 219 1.62 -8.53 -9.69
CA ASP A 219 2.39 -8.23 -8.46
C ASP A 219 3.36 -7.06 -8.74
N PRO A 220 3.18 -5.90 -8.05
CA PRO A 220 3.99 -4.72 -8.36
C PRO A 220 5.49 -4.93 -8.17
N GLY A 221 5.88 -5.68 -7.14
CA GLY A 221 7.29 -5.99 -6.90
C GLY A 221 7.90 -6.82 -8.02
N ALA A 222 7.19 -7.86 -8.47
CA ALA A 222 7.65 -8.72 -9.56
C ALA A 222 7.68 -7.97 -10.91
N ILE A 223 6.71 -7.09 -11.18
CA ILE A 223 6.70 -6.24 -12.38
C ILE A 223 7.92 -5.30 -12.36
N LEU A 224 8.17 -4.59 -11.25
CA LEU A 224 9.33 -3.70 -11.12
C LEU A 224 10.66 -4.45 -11.28
N GLU A 225 10.77 -5.65 -10.72
CA GLU A 225 11.95 -6.50 -10.89
C GLU A 225 12.14 -6.91 -12.36
N ALA A 226 11.07 -7.30 -13.06
CA ALA A 226 11.12 -7.66 -14.46
C ALA A 226 11.52 -6.46 -15.35
N VAL A 227 10.97 -5.28 -15.10
CA VAL A 227 11.35 -4.03 -15.78
C VAL A 227 12.82 -3.68 -15.51
N HIS A 228 13.28 -3.81 -14.27
CA HIS A 228 14.68 -3.57 -13.91
C HIS A 228 15.63 -4.53 -14.65
N LYS A 229 15.27 -5.80 -14.83
CA LYS A 229 16.03 -6.75 -15.64
C LYS A 229 16.16 -6.31 -17.11
N VAL A 230 15.06 -5.82 -17.71
CA VAL A 230 15.07 -5.28 -19.08
C VAL A 230 16.02 -4.09 -19.19
N VAL A 231 15.91 -3.14 -18.27
CA VAL A 231 16.75 -1.94 -18.22
C VAL A 231 18.23 -2.28 -18.04
N SER A 232 18.54 -3.17 -17.09
CA SER A 232 19.92 -3.55 -16.76
C SER A 232 20.63 -4.33 -17.87
N SER A 233 19.87 -5.00 -18.75
CA SER A 233 20.43 -5.68 -19.92
C SER A 233 20.84 -4.73 -21.04
N ASN A 234 20.37 -3.47 -21.00
CA ASN A 234 20.68 -2.45 -21.99
C ASN A 234 21.84 -1.55 -21.55
N LYS A 235 22.93 -1.52 -22.34
CA LYS A 235 24.12 -0.69 -22.07
C LYS A 235 23.85 0.83 -22.17
N LYS A 236 22.83 1.25 -22.92
CA LYS A 236 22.42 2.66 -23.07
C LYS A 236 21.13 2.90 -22.31
N ASN A 237 21.21 3.27 -21.04
CA ASN A 237 20.05 3.49 -20.20
C ASN A 237 19.61 4.96 -20.05
N GLY A 238 20.30 5.92 -20.72
CA GLY A 238 19.92 7.34 -20.73
C GLY A 238 19.97 8.07 -19.39
N SER A 239 20.47 7.41 -18.34
CA SER A 239 20.41 7.95 -16.95
C SER A 239 21.29 9.18 -16.72
N GLU A 240 22.36 9.34 -17.48
CA GLU A 240 23.33 10.44 -17.32
C GLU A 240 22.69 11.83 -17.52
N ASN A 241 21.74 11.93 -18.44
CA ASN A 241 21.08 13.20 -18.77
C ASN A 241 20.00 13.64 -17.75
N ARG A 242 19.73 12.83 -16.71
CA ARG A 242 18.65 13.09 -15.74
C ARG A 242 19.10 13.68 -14.42
N LYS A 243 20.40 13.86 -14.25
CA LYS A 243 20.94 14.47 -13.04
C LYS A 243 20.37 15.88 -12.84
N SER A 244 20.32 16.69 -13.90
CA SER A 244 19.74 18.04 -13.83
C SER A 244 18.27 18.05 -13.42
N TRP A 245 17.51 17.04 -13.82
CA TRP A 245 16.11 16.86 -13.40
C TRP A 245 16.00 16.60 -11.89
N LEU A 246 16.81 15.69 -11.35
CA LEU A 246 16.85 15.41 -9.92
C LEU A 246 17.35 16.64 -9.13
N ASP A 247 18.34 17.36 -9.64
CA ASP A 247 18.89 18.56 -9.02
C ASP A 247 17.84 19.69 -8.97
N GLU A 248 17.05 19.89 -10.04
CA GLU A 248 15.93 20.83 -10.06
C GLU A 248 14.90 20.49 -8.97
N LEU A 249 14.46 19.22 -8.93
CA LEU A 249 13.52 18.78 -7.92
C LEU A 249 14.09 18.87 -6.50
N ARG A 250 15.38 18.63 -6.32
CA ARG A 250 16.06 18.74 -5.03
C ARG A 250 16.07 20.19 -4.53
N SER A 251 16.37 21.13 -5.39
CA SER A 251 16.34 22.55 -5.07
C SER A 251 14.94 23.00 -4.64
N GLU A 252 13.92 22.56 -5.38
CA GLU A 252 12.52 22.84 -5.04
C GLU A 252 12.07 22.14 -3.74
N GLU A 253 12.56 20.92 -3.45
CA GLU A 253 12.28 20.17 -2.21
C GLU A 253 12.80 20.93 -0.98
N ILE A 254 14.01 21.49 -1.08
CA ILE A 254 14.64 22.32 -0.04
C ILE A 254 13.81 23.60 0.18
N GLU A 255 13.51 24.33 -0.89
CA GLU A 255 12.72 25.58 -0.79
C GLU A 255 11.35 25.33 -0.14
N ARG A 256 10.67 24.25 -0.53
CA ARG A 256 9.37 23.89 0.06
C ARG A 256 9.49 23.47 1.52
N THR A 257 10.60 22.85 1.90
CA THR A 257 10.88 22.50 3.30
C THR A 257 11.09 23.76 4.14
N GLU A 258 11.88 24.72 3.64
CA GLU A 258 12.12 26.00 4.31
C GLU A 258 10.81 26.77 4.53
N LYS A 259 9.88 26.75 3.59
CA LYS A 259 8.56 27.38 3.74
C LYS A 259 7.70 26.77 4.86
N LEU A 260 7.93 25.50 5.21
CA LEU A 260 7.23 24.83 6.31
C LEU A 260 7.92 25.02 7.68
N MET A 261 9.22 25.42 7.69
CA MET A 261 9.98 25.56 8.93
C MET A 261 9.35 26.48 9.99
N PRO A 262 8.69 27.60 9.64
CA PRO A 262 7.99 28.41 10.66
C PRO A 262 6.87 27.64 11.38
N MET A 263 6.15 26.76 10.69
CA MET A 263 5.11 25.91 11.32
C MET A 263 5.72 24.77 12.14
N PHE A 264 6.82 24.18 11.65
CA PHE A 264 7.54 23.13 12.37
C PHE A 264 8.21 23.64 13.66
N LYS A 265 8.54 24.91 13.72
CA LYS A 265 9.16 25.58 14.88
C LYS A 265 8.22 26.53 15.59
N SER A 266 6.92 26.45 15.37
CA SER A 266 5.93 27.33 16.01
C SER A 266 5.99 27.20 17.54
N GLU A 267 5.91 28.33 18.23
CA GLU A 267 5.85 28.45 19.69
C GLU A 267 4.43 28.77 20.19
N GLU A 268 3.43 28.60 19.34
CA GLU A 268 2.02 28.87 19.67
C GLU A 268 1.49 27.97 20.77
N SER A 269 0.57 28.52 21.56
CA SER A 269 -0.20 27.77 22.57
C SER A 269 -1.70 27.97 22.30
N PRO A 270 -2.50 26.88 22.12
CA PRO A 270 -2.07 25.47 22.14
C PRO A 270 -1.09 25.11 21.03
N ILE A 271 -0.31 24.02 21.22
CA ILE A 271 0.74 23.61 20.30
C ILE A 271 0.23 23.46 18.87
N HIS A 272 0.97 24.03 17.92
CA HIS A 272 0.66 23.91 16.50
C HIS A 272 0.80 22.45 16.01
N PRO A 273 -0.16 21.85 15.28
CA PRO A 273 -0.11 20.45 14.90
C PRO A 273 1.15 20.05 14.09
N TYR A 274 1.63 20.91 13.23
CA TYR A 274 2.89 20.68 12.48
C TYR A 274 4.12 20.65 13.40
N ARG A 275 4.13 21.47 14.48
CA ARG A 275 5.18 21.41 15.49
C ARG A 275 5.18 20.09 16.22
N LEU A 276 4.01 19.61 16.65
CA LEU A 276 3.90 18.30 17.29
C LEU A 276 4.42 17.18 16.38
N ALA A 277 3.99 17.16 15.12
CA ALA A 277 4.44 16.15 14.16
C ALA A 277 5.95 16.22 13.86
N TRP A 278 6.53 17.41 13.88
CA TRP A 278 7.97 17.61 13.74
C TRP A 278 8.74 17.07 14.94
N GLU A 279 8.31 17.39 16.17
CA GLU A 279 8.93 16.85 17.39
C GLU A 279 8.85 15.32 17.45
N ILE A 280 7.73 14.74 17.03
CA ILE A 280 7.60 13.28 16.90
C ILE A 280 8.66 12.74 15.92
N ASN A 281 8.89 13.40 14.78
CA ASN A 281 9.89 12.95 13.81
C ASN A 281 11.32 12.91 14.40
N GLU A 282 11.65 13.81 15.32
CA GLU A 282 12.97 13.84 15.97
C GLU A 282 13.20 12.64 16.91
N PHE A 283 12.13 12.00 17.39
CA PHE A 283 12.18 10.77 18.20
C PHE A 283 12.30 9.49 17.37
N LEU A 284 12.09 9.55 16.05
CA LEU A 284 12.09 8.34 15.23
C LEU A 284 13.49 7.76 15.10
N THR A 285 13.60 6.45 15.34
CA THR A 285 14.74 5.60 15.01
C THR A 285 14.45 4.77 13.77
N GLU A 286 15.40 3.94 13.34
CA GLU A 286 15.21 3.01 12.24
C GLU A 286 14.14 1.94 12.54
N ASP A 287 13.94 1.61 13.83
CA ASP A 287 13.01 0.58 14.30
C ASP A 287 11.65 1.15 14.72
N THR A 288 11.50 2.47 14.79
CA THR A 288 10.24 3.09 15.25
C THR A 288 9.14 2.95 14.21
N ILE A 289 8.02 2.34 14.61
CA ILE A 289 6.80 2.27 13.80
C ILE A 289 5.90 3.45 14.16
N TYR A 290 5.71 4.36 13.21
CA TYR A 290 4.78 5.47 13.34
C TYR A 290 3.37 5.04 12.95
N ILE A 291 2.38 5.35 13.80
CA ILE A 291 0.97 5.05 13.54
C ILE A 291 0.18 6.36 13.64
N GLY A 292 -0.37 6.81 12.50
CA GLY A 292 -1.27 7.95 12.43
C GLY A 292 -2.73 7.50 12.45
N ASP A 293 -3.50 7.89 13.48
CA ASP A 293 -4.92 7.56 13.58
C ASP A 293 -5.76 8.83 13.45
N GLY A 294 -6.47 8.95 12.36
CA GLY A 294 -7.33 10.09 12.07
C GLY A 294 -7.11 10.69 10.67
N GLY A 295 -7.91 11.69 10.32
CA GLY A 295 -7.86 12.37 9.02
C GLY A 295 -6.74 13.41 8.93
N ASP A 296 -6.90 14.51 9.68
CA ASP A 296 -5.98 15.66 9.61
C ASP A 296 -4.59 15.31 10.10
N ILE A 297 -4.47 14.52 11.18
CA ILE A 297 -3.15 14.15 11.72
C ILE A 297 -2.34 13.31 10.72
N VAL A 298 -2.97 12.44 9.94
CA VAL A 298 -2.28 11.67 8.89
C VAL A 298 -1.75 12.61 7.80
N THR A 299 -2.55 13.60 7.41
CA THR A 299 -2.16 14.59 6.39
C THR A 299 -1.01 15.48 6.87
N ILE A 300 -1.06 15.95 8.10
CA ILE A 300 -0.04 16.78 8.74
C ILE A 300 1.24 15.97 8.93
N SER A 301 1.13 14.76 9.48
CA SER A 301 2.28 13.88 9.70
C SER A 301 2.96 13.47 8.38
N ALA A 302 2.20 13.30 7.30
CA ALA A 302 2.78 13.03 5.99
C ALA A 302 3.70 14.15 5.47
N GLN A 303 3.63 15.36 6.04
CA GLN A 303 4.53 16.48 5.74
C GLN A 303 5.76 16.55 6.65
N ALA A 304 5.63 16.11 7.89
CA ALA A 304 6.66 16.26 8.91
C ALA A 304 7.40 14.95 9.23
N VAL A 305 6.65 13.87 9.37
CA VAL A 305 7.17 12.55 9.77
C VAL A 305 7.79 11.84 8.56
N GLN A 306 9.02 11.40 8.74
CA GLN A 306 9.80 10.67 7.74
C GLN A 306 10.20 9.31 8.28
N PRO A 307 9.42 8.24 8.01
CA PRO A 307 9.77 6.89 8.39
C PRO A 307 11.13 6.50 7.80
N ARG A 308 11.92 5.73 8.57
CA ARG A 308 13.32 5.44 8.23
C ARG A 308 13.51 4.05 7.63
N SER A 309 12.52 3.18 7.77
CA SER A 309 12.56 1.80 7.25
C SER A 309 11.21 1.40 6.64
N PRO A 310 11.19 0.42 5.72
CA PRO A 310 9.95 -0.12 5.17
C PRO A 310 9.07 -0.73 6.27
N GLY A 311 7.78 -0.40 6.28
CA GLY A 311 6.83 -0.86 7.28
C GLY A 311 6.69 0.06 8.50
N ASN A 312 7.51 1.10 8.62
CA ASN A 312 7.48 2.03 9.75
C ASN A 312 6.42 3.13 9.63
N TRP A 313 5.48 2.99 8.69
CA TRP A 313 4.32 3.87 8.56
C TRP A 313 3.04 3.06 8.49
N MET A 314 2.11 3.37 9.40
CA MET A 314 0.75 2.82 9.40
C MET A 314 -0.28 3.95 9.49
N ASP A 315 -1.33 3.86 8.70
CA ASP A 315 -2.46 4.79 8.70
C ASP A 315 -3.76 4.06 8.32
N PRO A 316 -4.95 4.65 8.52
CA PRO A 316 -6.24 4.02 8.21
C PRO A 316 -6.51 3.86 6.71
N GLY A 317 -5.61 4.26 5.84
CA GLY A 317 -5.77 4.16 4.39
C GLY A 317 -6.87 5.04 3.82
N ALA A 318 -7.42 4.63 2.68
CA ALA A 318 -8.37 5.44 1.92
C ALA A 318 -9.74 5.61 2.58
N LEU A 319 -10.14 4.68 3.44
CA LEU A 319 -11.44 4.76 4.15
C LEU A 319 -11.39 5.74 5.32
N GLY A 320 -10.21 6.05 5.87
CA GLY A 320 -10.04 7.01 6.95
C GLY A 320 -10.75 6.60 8.25
N SER A 321 -10.91 5.29 8.50
CA SER A 321 -11.55 4.80 9.72
C SER A 321 -10.78 5.22 10.95
N LEU A 322 -11.42 5.93 11.87
CA LEU A 322 -10.84 6.35 13.14
C LEU A 322 -10.85 5.20 14.16
N GLY A 323 -9.90 5.23 15.10
CA GLY A 323 -9.79 4.23 16.17
C GLY A 323 -8.95 3.02 15.81
N VAL A 324 -8.27 3.00 14.65
CA VAL A 324 -7.37 1.92 14.24
C VAL A 324 -6.06 1.94 15.02
N GLY A 325 -5.65 3.10 15.54
CA GLY A 325 -4.33 3.32 16.14
C GLY A 325 -4.01 2.37 17.28
N THR A 326 -4.95 2.17 18.21
CA THR A 326 -4.76 1.24 19.34
C THR A 326 -4.53 -0.20 18.86
N GLY A 327 -5.38 -0.69 17.94
CA GLY A 327 -5.24 -2.04 17.39
C GLY A 327 -3.93 -2.22 16.60
N PHE A 328 -3.55 -1.22 15.82
CA PHE A 328 -2.29 -1.23 15.07
C PHE A 328 -1.07 -1.21 15.99
N ALA A 329 -1.11 -0.39 17.06
CA ALA A 329 -0.02 -0.32 18.04
C ALA A 329 0.17 -1.66 18.78
N MET A 330 -0.94 -2.29 19.20
CA MET A 330 -0.89 -3.62 19.82
C MET A 330 -0.32 -4.67 18.85
N ALA A 331 -0.78 -4.67 17.60
CA ALA A 331 -0.28 -5.61 16.61
C ALA A 331 1.19 -5.37 16.26
N ALA A 332 1.62 -4.12 16.15
CA ALA A 332 3.00 -3.76 15.89
C ALA A 332 3.92 -4.20 17.04
N GLY A 333 3.53 -3.95 18.29
CA GLY A 333 4.30 -4.39 19.47
C GLY A 333 4.38 -5.91 19.63
N LEU A 334 3.30 -6.64 19.28
CA LEU A 334 3.34 -8.11 19.30
C LEU A 334 4.20 -8.70 18.18
N ALA A 335 4.24 -8.04 17.02
CA ALA A 335 5.06 -8.48 15.88
C ALA A 335 6.53 -8.11 16.01
N ASN A 336 6.86 -7.10 16.82
CA ASN A 336 8.21 -6.59 17.08
C ASN A 336 8.37 -6.39 18.58
N PRO A 337 8.61 -7.48 19.34
CA PRO A 337 8.60 -7.46 20.81
C PRO A 337 9.83 -6.80 21.45
N ASP A 338 10.89 -6.51 20.70
CA ASP A 338 12.19 -5.97 21.16
C ASP A 338 12.25 -4.45 21.12
#